data_a02435fdb3418265afbf9552962d053b
#
_entry.id   a02435fdb3418265afbf9552962d053b
#
_cell.length_a   1.000
_cell.length_b   1.000
_cell.length_c   1.000
_cell.angle_alpha   90.00
_cell.angle_beta   90.00
_cell.angle_gamma   90.00
#
_symmetry.space_group_name_H-M   'P 1'
#
loop_
_entity.id
_entity.type
_entity.pdbx_description
1 polymer ?
#
loop_
_entity_poly.entity_id
_entity_poly.type
_entity_poly.pdbx_seq_one_letter_code
_entity_poly.pdbx_strand_id
1 'polypeptide(L)'
;MVNGIADKPRLPHRIRRAVFKLRFSDERSALGARRQMEELVQQAILPLVEEAFDAYAPNGRVLSFDRLEIDLGRLDPGQPDLDQLRQAVLAQLSRQLEESVAWPGAAQALLSPPVSAGETLLAFLETGRWPWHAVFKRAGELEAAVQALEPDRAQHLARRIGALLGKPAVRQRLAYQFSLSFVHWLIAALHPGRAAEILHLAQEVGVGLDPGQVAVLALAVGPAFELNATGVMVRRMEDERERLRIAGDRAAELAAPAVRVDAAGMGRQQGGDDGAGGLYVRHAGIVLLHPFLERFFERVRGLGASPEGRTDLRGRGEGDPQGTLLASLVERERGVHLLHFLATGREQPDEHETTLLKLLCGLPLAYPVVKDLALLQAERNEAEALLLAAIGHWEKLKHTSPAGLRETFLERDGKLAPAERGWRLVVEQRPPDVLLGYLPWGLSIVRLPWMAGSLGVDWA
;
A
#
# COMPACT_ATOMS: atom_id res chain seq x y z
N MET A 1 -30.59 38.45 2.20
CA MET A 1 -30.25 37.15 2.80
C MET A 1 -29.69 36.29 1.69
N VAL A 2 -28.34 36.24 1.60
CA VAL A 2 -27.62 35.44 0.60
C VAL A 2 -27.26 34.12 1.32
N ASN A 3 -27.93 33.05 0.92
CA ASN A 3 -27.60 31.70 1.39
C ASN A 3 -26.21 31.34 0.85
N GLY A 4 -25.22 31.30 1.74
CA GLY A 4 -23.93 30.68 1.48
C GLY A 4 -24.13 29.18 1.32
N ILE A 5 -24.06 28.70 0.09
CA ILE A 5 -23.88 27.27 -0.20
C ILE A 5 -22.47 26.95 0.25
N ALA A 6 -22.34 26.28 1.38
CA ALA A 6 -21.06 25.73 1.82
C ALA A 6 -20.52 24.81 0.72
N ASP A 7 -19.37 25.18 0.17
CA ASP A 7 -18.64 24.39 -0.81
C ASP A 7 -18.29 23.02 -0.17
N LYS A 8 -19.06 21.99 -0.52
CA LYS A 8 -18.81 20.64 -0.03
C LYS A 8 -17.52 20.16 -0.68
N PRO A 9 -16.61 19.54 0.07
CA PRO A 9 -15.35 19.04 -0.47
C PRO A 9 -15.62 18.08 -1.63
N ARG A 10 -15.18 18.47 -2.84
CA ARG A 10 -15.23 17.60 -4.01
C ARG A 10 -14.23 16.48 -3.81
N LEU A 11 -14.66 15.24 -4.01
CA LEU A 11 -13.75 14.09 -4.00
C LEU A 11 -12.91 14.12 -5.28
N PRO A 12 -11.58 13.92 -5.18
CA PRO A 12 -10.74 13.93 -6.35
C PRO A 12 -11.02 12.72 -7.25
N HIS A 13 -11.19 12.95 -8.54
CA HIS A 13 -11.24 11.87 -9.53
C HIS A 13 -9.85 11.24 -9.67
N ARG A 14 -9.78 9.91 -9.74
CA ARG A 14 -8.53 9.18 -9.84
C ARG A 14 -8.51 8.33 -11.10
N ILE A 15 -7.72 8.74 -12.09
CA ILE A 15 -7.43 7.95 -13.28
C ILE A 15 -6.09 7.25 -13.07
N ARG A 16 -6.10 5.90 -12.99
CA ARG A 16 -4.88 5.10 -12.77
C ARG A 16 -4.04 4.97 -14.01
N ARG A 17 -4.69 4.90 -15.17
CA ARG A 17 -4.02 4.77 -16.44
C ARG A 17 -4.89 5.37 -17.56
N ALA A 18 -4.34 6.30 -18.33
CA ALA A 18 -4.92 6.78 -19.57
C ALA A 18 -4.07 6.27 -20.74
N VAL A 19 -4.70 5.66 -21.75
CA VAL A 19 -4.02 5.15 -22.94
C VAL A 19 -4.66 5.78 -24.17
N PHE A 20 -3.88 6.54 -24.90
CA PHE A 20 -4.31 7.17 -26.14
C PHE A 20 -3.78 6.36 -27.32
N LYS A 21 -4.70 5.81 -28.12
CA LYS A 21 -4.36 5.10 -29.37
C LYS A 21 -4.57 6.04 -30.53
N LEU A 22 -3.50 6.49 -31.15
CA LEU A 22 -3.53 7.39 -32.28
C LEU A 22 -3.16 6.64 -33.56
N ARG A 23 -3.89 6.89 -34.64
CA ARG A 23 -3.58 6.39 -35.99
C ARG A 23 -3.32 7.58 -36.89
N PHE A 24 -2.18 7.59 -37.54
CA PHE A 24 -1.76 8.64 -38.46
C PHE A 24 -1.79 8.14 -39.89
N SER A 25 -2.07 9.04 -40.82
CA SER A 25 -2.04 8.75 -42.26
C SER A 25 -0.62 8.66 -42.84
N ASP A 26 0.34 9.32 -42.18
CA ASP A 26 1.76 9.32 -42.57
C ASP A 26 2.68 9.51 -41.37
N GLU A 27 3.94 9.09 -41.51
CA GLU A 27 4.94 9.05 -40.45
C GLU A 27 5.45 10.46 -40.07
N ARG A 28 5.44 11.42 -41.00
CA ARG A 28 5.92 12.77 -40.73
C ARG A 28 4.94 13.56 -39.86
N SER A 29 3.64 13.31 -40.04
CA SER A 29 2.58 13.89 -39.22
C SER A 29 2.59 13.33 -37.78
N ALA A 30 3.06 12.11 -37.57
CA ALA A 30 3.04 11.44 -36.27
C ALA A 30 3.92 12.16 -35.21
N LEU A 31 5.11 12.59 -35.59
CA LEU A 31 6.06 13.22 -34.65
C LEU A 31 5.61 14.62 -34.21
N GLY A 32 5.08 15.42 -35.12
CA GLY A 32 4.57 16.76 -34.82
C GLY A 32 3.26 16.75 -34.01
N ALA A 33 2.38 15.81 -34.34
CA ALA A 33 1.07 15.68 -33.71
C ALA A 33 1.15 15.14 -32.28
N ARG A 34 2.18 14.37 -31.91
CA ARG A 34 2.31 13.82 -30.55
C ARG A 34 2.28 14.92 -29.47
N ARG A 35 3.06 15.97 -29.65
CA ARG A 35 3.14 17.08 -28.68
C ARG A 35 1.82 17.85 -28.60
N GLN A 36 1.21 18.12 -29.75
CA GLN A 36 -0.09 18.79 -29.81
C GLN A 36 -1.19 17.95 -29.16
N MET A 37 -1.14 16.62 -29.32
CA MET A 37 -2.08 15.69 -28.65
C MET A 37 -1.87 15.65 -27.15
N GLU A 38 -0.63 15.69 -26.65
CA GLU A 38 -0.37 15.75 -25.20
C GLU A 38 -0.96 17.05 -24.61
N GLU A 39 -0.80 18.18 -25.29
CA GLU A 39 -1.40 19.45 -24.88
C GLU A 39 -2.93 19.41 -24.95
N LEU A 40 -3.52 18.86 -26.00
CA LEU A 40 -4.97 18.71 -26.16
C LEU A 40 -5.57 17.82 -25.06
N VAL A 41 -4.92 16.72 -24.73
CA VAL A 41 -5.33 15.83 -23.64
C VAL A 41 -5.36 16.56 -22.31
N GLN A 42 -4.29 17.27 -21.97
CA GLN A 42 -4.16 17.95 -20.69
C GLN A 42 -5.10 19.16 -20.57
N GLN A 43 -5.25 19.92 -21.64
CA GLN A 43 -5.97 21.20 -21.60
C GLN A 43 -7.47 21.08 -21.91
N ALA A 44 -7.87 20.07 -22.68
CA ALA A 44 -9.24 19.93 -23.13
C ALA A 44 -9.90 18.60 -22.67
N ILE A 45 -9.26 17.44 -22.89
CA ILE A 45 -9.92 16.15 -22.66
C ILE A 45 -10.07 15.84 -21.16
N LEU A 46 -9.00 15.99 -20.39
CA LEU A 46 -9.05 15.70 -18.95
C LEU A 46 -10.03 16.57 -18.18
N PRO A 47 -10.12 17.89 -18.38
CA PRO A 47 -11.14 18.72 -17.75
C PRO A 47 -12.58 18.32 -18.13
N LEU A 48 -12.83 17.88 -19.36
CA LEU A 48 -14.15 17.39 -19.80
C LEU A 48 -14.52 16.07 -19.13
N VAL A 49 -13.57 15.18 -18.95
CA VAL A 49 -13.77 13.92 -18.22
C VAL A 49 -14.08 14.20 -16.75
N GLU A 50 -13.38 15.15 -16.14
CA GLU A 50 -13.63 15.59 -14.76
C GLU A 50 -15.03 16.20 -14.61
N GLU A 51 -15.44 17.10 -15.50
CA GLU A 51 -16.79 17.68 -15.54
C GLU A 51 -17.87 16.61 -15.66
N ALA A 52 -17.67 15.61 -16.53
CA ALA A 52 -18.61 14.50 -16.70
C ALA A 52 -18.73 13.66 -15.42
N PHE A 53 -17.61 13.32 -14.79
CA PHE A 53 -17.62 12.54 -13.56
C PHE A 53 -18.27 13.30 -12.39
N ASP A 54 -18.04 14.60 -12.28
CA ASP A 54 -18.72 15.46 -11.29
C ASP A 54 -20.23 15.46 -11.48
N ALA A 55 -20.71 15.44 -12.72
CA ALA A 55 -22.14 15.42 -13.04
C ALA A 55 -22.81 14.07 -12.64
N TYR A 56 -22.11 12.95 -12.82
CA TYR A 56 -22.65 11.61 -12.55
C TYR A 56 -22.42 11.11 -11.11
N ALA A 57 -21.46 11.69 -10.38
CA ALA A 57 -21.18 11.35 -8.99
C ALA A 57 -21.48 12.50 -8.00
N PRO A 58 -22.71 13.08 -8.02
CA PRO A 58 -23.05 14.14 -7.09
C PRO A 58 -23.09 13.61 -5.64
N ASN A 59 -22.88 14.48 -4.67
CA ASN A 59 -23.02 14.20 -3.24
C ASN A 59 -22.02 13.18 -2.66
N GLY A 60 -20.79 13.17 -3.16
CA GLY A 60 -19.72 12.36 -2.61
C GLY A 60 -19.90 10.85 -2.85
N ARG A 61 -20.60 10.46 -3.90
CA ARG A 61 -20.63 9.08 -4.38
C ARG A 61 -19.33 8.76 -5.12
N VAL A 62 -18.83 7.55 -4.95
CA VAL A 62 -17.66 7.03 -5.67
C VAL A 62 -18.16 6.08 -6.76
N LEU A 63 -17.80 6.39 -8.02
CA LEU A 63 -18.01 5.50 -9.16
C LEU A 63 -16.66 4.86 -9.52
N SER A 64 -16.67 3.55 -9.71
CA SER A 64 -15.48 2.79 -10.09
C SER A 64 -15.72 2.10 -11.42
N PHE A 65 -14.78 2.26 -12.36
CA PHE A 65 -14.81 1.65 -13.68
C PHE A 65 -13.49 0.94 -13.91
N ASP A 66 -13.54 -0.31 -14.35
CA ASP A 66 -12.36 -1.07 -14.74
C ASP A 66 -11.75 -0.51 -16.03
N ARG A 67 -12.62 -0.07 -16.94
CA ARG A 67 -12.22 0.47 -18.24
C ARG A 67 -13.30 1.41 -18.78
N LEU A 68 -12.87 2.57 -19.27
CA LEU A 68 -13.66 3.47 -20.08
C LEU A 68 -12.98 3.65 -21.43
N GLU A 69 -13.71 3.44 -22.51
CA GLU A 69 -13.21 3.65 -23.86
C GLU A 69 -13.98 4.79 -24.53
N ILE A 70 -13.24 5.79 -24.98
CA ILE A 70 -13.79 6.96 -25.67
C ILE A 70 -13.19 7.00 -27.06
N ASP A 71 -14.00 6.87 -28.08
CA ASP A 71 -13.60 7.07 -29.47
C ASP A 71 -13.80 8.54 -29.85
N LEU A 72 -12.72 9.24 -30.03
CA LEU A 72 -12.71 10.68 -30.39
C LEU A 72 -12.88 10.91 -31.89
N GLY A 73 -12.99 9.84 -32.69
CA GLY A 73 -13.10 9.94 -34.13
C GLY A 73 -11.85 10.49 -34.81
N ARG A 74 -12.03 11.24 -35.89
CA ARG A 74 -10.94 11.92 -36.61
C ARG A 74 -10.73 13.30 -36.01
N LEU A 75 -9.51 13.55 -35.54
CA LEU A 75 -9.08 14.84 -34.99
C LEU A 75 -8.02 15.48 -35.91
N ASP A 76 -8.15 16.77 -36.15
CA ASP A 76 -7.07 17.57 -36.69
C ASP A 76 -6.26 18.19 -35.51
N PRO A 77 -5.03 17.71 -35.27
CA PRO A 77 -4.22 18.22 -34.14
C PRO A 77 -3.90 19.69 -34.25
N GLY A 78 -3.89 20.25 -35.47
CA GLY A 78 -3.57 21.67 -35.73
C GLY A 78 -4.73 22.63 -35.46
N GLN A 79 -5.96 22.18 -35.63
CA GLN A 79 -7.19 22.94 -35.36
C GLN A 79 -8.29 22.01 -34.82
N PRO A 80 -8.20 21.56 -33.58
CA PRO A 80 -9.23 20.70 -33.01
C PRO A 80 -10.54 21.51 -32.85
N ASP A 81 -11.64 20.96 -33.34
CA ASP A 81 -12.98 21.46 -33.02
C ASP A 81 -13.31 21.04 -31.58
N LEU A 82 -13.07 21.96 -30.64
CA LEU A 82 -13.25 21.71 -29.20
C LEU A 82 -14.71 21.47 -28.84
N ASP A 83 -15.67 22.03 -29.54
CA ASP A 83 -17.10 21.84 -29.28
C ASP A 83 -17.55 20.44 -29.72
N GLN A 84 -17.09 20.00 -30.90
CA GLN A 84 -17.33 18.62 -31.37
C GLN A 84 -16.67 17.60 -30.47
N LEU A 85 -15.43 17.85 -30.05
CA LEU A 85 -14.70 17.00 -29.11
C LEU A 85 -15.44 16.90 -27.77
N ARG A 86 -15.88 18.01 -27.22
CA ARG A 86 -16.67 18.07 -25.99
C ARG A 86 -17.95 17.24 -26.09
N GLN A 87 -18.70 17.42 -27.16
CA GLN A 87 -19.94 16.65 -27.38
C GLN A 87 -19.66 15.15 -27.48
N ALA A 88 -18.61 14.75 -28.22
CA ALA A 88 -18.24 13.34 -28.39
C ALA A 88 -17.83 12.71 -27.05
N VAL A 89 -16.98 13.38 -26.27
CA VAL A 89 -16.53 12.90 -24.96
C VAL A 89 -17.71 12.77 -24.01
N LEU A 90 -18.53 13.83 -23.85
CA LEU A 90 -19.66 13.82 -22.94
C LEU A 90 -20.71 12.78 -23.32
N ALA A 91 -21.06 12.68 -24.61
CA ALA A 91 -22.06 11.69 -25.08
C ALA A 91 -21.62 10.25 -24.84
N GLN A 92 -20.34 9.93 -25.09
CA GLN A 92 -19.84 8.58 -24.88
C GLN A 92 -19.64 8.25 -23.41
N LEU A 93 -19.14 9.17 -22.61
CA LEU A 93 -19.07 9.02 -21.16
C LEU A 93 -20.45 8.84 -20.56
N SER A 94 -21.43 9.70 -20.89
CA SER A 94 -22.80 9.59 -20.40
C SER A 94 -23.38 8.20 -20.69
N ARG A 95 -23.26 7.72 -21.93
CA ARG A 95 -23.74 6.41 -22.31
C ARG A 95 -23.09 5.27 -21.51
N GLN A 96 -21.76 5.28 -21.39
CA GLN A 96 -21.05 4.22 -20.64
C GLN A 96 -21.34 4.29 -19.14
N LEU A 97 -21.51 5.49 -18.59
CA LEU A 97 -21.89 5.70 -17.20
C LEU A 97 -23.31 5.21 -16.94
N GLU A 98 -24.26 5.51 -17.83
CA GLU A 98 -25.66 5.03 -17.76
C GLU A 98 -25.73 3.51 -17.89
N GLU A 99 -25.03 2.92 -18.86
CA GLU A 99 -24.95 1.47 -19.03
C GLU A 99 -24.36 0.77 -17.80
N SER A 100 -23.32 1.36 -17.20
CA SER A 100 -22.70 0.85 -15.99
C SER A 100 -23.60 0.96 -14.77
N VAL A 101 -24.41 2.02 -14.65
CA VAL A 101 -25.36 2.22 -13.56
C VAL A 101 -26.59 1.32 -13.71
N ALA A 102 -27.00 0.98 -14.94
CA ALA A 102 -28.14 0.10 -15.23
C ALA A 102 -27.87 -1.40 -15.02
N TRP A 103 -26.60 -1.82 -14.91
CA TRP A 103 -26.24 -3.23 -14.72
C TRP A 103 -26.61 -3.72 -13.29
N PRO A 104 -27.14 -4.94 -13.11
CA PRO A 104 -27.51 -5.45 -11.77
C PRO A 104 -26.36 -5.55 -10.76
N GLY A 105 -25.09 -5.49 -11.21
CA GLY A 105 -23.90 -5.39 -10.36
C GLY A 105 -23.49 -3.96 -10.01
N ALA A 106 -24.11 -2.95 -10.59
CA ALA A 106 -23.75 -1.53 -10.41
C ALA A 106 -24.06 -1.00 -9.00
N ALA A 107 -24.89 -1.70 -8.23
CA ALA A 107 -25.09 -1.39 -6.80
C ALA A 107 -23.78 -1.49 -6.00
N GLN A 108 -22.81 -2.27 -6.47
CA GLN A 108 -21.45 -2.34 -5.91
C GLN A 108 -20.53 -1.21 -6.41
N ALA A 109 -20.85 -0.59 -7.56
CA ALA A 109 -20.05 0.51 -8.13
C ALA A 109 -20.42 1.88 -7.55
N LEU A 110 -21.59 2.04 -6.93
CA LEU A 110 -22.08 3.27 -6.31
C LEU A 110 -21.85 3.23 -4.80
N LEU A 111 -20.61 3.38 -4.37
CA LEU A 111 -20.29 3.46 -2.94
C LEU A 111 -20.38 4.93 -2.48
N SER A 112 -21.24 5.22 -1.50
CA SER A 112 -21.12 6.49 -0.76
C SER A 112 -19.80 6.48 0.04
N PRO A 113 -19.15 7.64 0.29
CA PRO A 113 -17.88 7.70 1.03
C PRO A 113 -17.87 6.88 2.34
N PRO A 114 -18.94 6.90 3.16
CA PRO A 114 -19.00 6.06 4.37
C PRO A 114 -18.99 4.56 4.09
N VAL A 115 -19.67 4.12 3.02
CA VAL A 115 -19.66 2.70 2.61
C VAL A 115 -18.27 2.33 2.06
N SER A 116 -17.65 3.25 1.32
CA SER A 116 -16.27 3.09 0.86
C SER A 116 -15.27 2.95 2.01
N ALA A 117 -15.45 3.68 3.13
CA ALA A 117 -14.57 3.55 4.30
C ALA A 117 -14.64 2.15 4.92
N GLY A 118 -15.83 1.62 5.13
CA GLY A 118 -16.01 0.28 5.68
C GLY A 118 -15.43 -0.82 4.78
N GLU A 119 -15.69 -0.77 3.47
CA GLU A 119 -15.16 -1.74 2.52
C GLU A 119 -13.62 -1.61 2.39
N THR A 120 -13.10 -0.38 2.38
CA THR A 120 -11.65 -0.13 2.39
C THR A 120 -11.00 -0.74 3.62
N LEU A 121 -11.60 -0.56 4.81
CA LEU A 121 -11.09 -1.13 6.04
C LEU A 121 -11.09 -2.67 5.99
N LEU A 122 -12.18 -3.30 5.58
CA LEU A 122 -12.27 -4.75 5.50
C LEU A 122 -11.25 -5.34 4.52
N ALA A 123 -11.12 -4.76 3.32
CA ALA A 123 -10.12 -5.18 2.34
C ALA A 123 -8.68 -5.02 2.88
N PHE A 124 -8.41 -3.90 3.56
CA PHE A 124 -7.12 -3.68 4.20
C PHE A 124 -6.84 -4.71 5.30
N LEU A 125 -7.79 -4.98 6.17
CA LEU A 125 -7.62 -5.96 7.25
C LEU A 125 -7.31 -7.37 6.73
N GLU A 126 -7.89 -7.75 5.60
CA GLU A 126 -7.64 -9.06 5.00
C GLU A 126 -6.31 -9.14 4.24
N THR A 127 -5.95 -8.08 3.52
CA THR A 127 -4.86 -8.11 2.53
C THR A 127 -3.62 -7.28 2.91
N GLY A 128 -3.75 -6.32 3.84
CA GLY A 128 -2.75 -5.30 4.13
C GLY A 128 -2.60 -4.25 3.02
N ARG A 129 -3.53 -4.20 2.08
CA ARG A 129 -3.51 -3.29 0.93
C ARG A 129 -4.80 -2.51 0.84
N TRP A 130 -4.71 -1.32 0.30
CA TRP A 130 -5.90 -0.56 0.00
C TRP A 130 -6.43 -0.93 -1.39
N PRO A 131 -7.75 -0.99 -1.54
CA PRO A 131 -8.37 -1.08 -2.85
C PRO A 131 -7.90 0.08 -3.72
N TRP A 132 -7.81 -0.13 -5.03
CA TRP A 132 -7.33 0.90 -5.95
C TRP A 132 -8.19 2.18 -5.93
N HIS A 133 -9.47 2.05 -5.62
CA HIS A 133 -10.44 3.15 -5.53
C HIS A 133 -10.44 3.84 -4.15
N ALA A 134 -9.63 3.41 -3.19
CA ALA A 134 -9.57 4.04 -1.88
C ALA A 134 -9.14 5.51 -1.99
N VAL A 135 -9.91 6.39 -1.37
CA VAL A 135 -9.66 7.84 -1.38
C VAL A 135 -8.74 8.29 -0.25
N PHE A 136 -8.54 7.44 0.74
CA PHE A 136 -7.73 7.72 1.93
C PHE A 136 -6.23 7.65 1.60
N LYS A 137 -5.47 8.59 2.16
CA LYS A 137 -4.00 8.62 2.01
C LYS A 137 -3.28 7.96 3.18
N ARG A 138 -3.88 7.97 4.36
CA ARG A 138 -3.30 7.45 5.62
C ARG A 138 -4.33 6.65 6.40
N ALA A 139 -3.85 5.72 7.23
CA ALA A 139 -4.69 4.91 8.10
C ALA A 139 -5.56 5.77 9.05
N GLY A 140 -5.05 6.88 9.59
CA GLY A 140 -5.81 7.78 10.44
C GLY A 140 -6.99 8.48 9.75
N GLU A 141 -6.91 8.76 8.44
CA GLU A 141 -8.05 9.31 7.68
C GLU A 141 -9.17 8.26 7.55
N LEU A 142 -8.80 7.01 7.31
CA LEU A 142 -9.73 5.89 7.25
C LEU A 142 -10.38 5.64 8.61
N GLU A 143 -9.57 5.67 9.69
CA GLU A 143 -10.03 5.54 11.08
C GLU A 143 -11.10 6.59 11.41
N ALA A 144 -10.81 7.87 11.15
CA ALA A 144 -11.74 8.97 11.40
C ALA A 144 -13.04 8.81 10.57
N ALA A 145 -12.94 8.38 9.31
CA ALA A 145 -14.09 8.15 8.46
C ALA A 145 -14.97 6.99 8.94
N VAL A 146 -14.35 5.93 9.49
CA VAL A 146 -15.08 4.78 10.07
C VAL A 146 -15.76 5.16 11.37
N GLN A 147 -15.09 5.93 12.25
CA GLN A 147 -15.68 6.39 13.51
C GLN A 147 -16.83 7.40 13.31
N ALA A 148 -16.85 8.09 12.18
CA ALA A 148 -17.92 9.01 11.79
C ALA A 148 -19.16 8.31 11.18
N LEU A 149 -19.17 6.96 11.09
CA LEU A 149 -20.32 6.22 10.60
C LEU A 149 -21.53 6.34 11.55
N GLU A 150 -22.72 6.36 10.96
CA GLU A 150 -23.97 6.23 11.74
C GLU A 150 -23.95 4.96 12.62
N PRO A 151 -24.51 4.99 13.84
CA PRO A 151 -24.42 3.89 14.80
C PRO A 151 -24.76 2.50 14.24
N ASP A 152 -25.86 2.40 13.47
CA ASP A 152 -26.27 1.12 12.87
C ASP A 152 -25.26 0.58 11.86
N ARG A 153 -24.66 1.46 11.05
CA ARG A 153 -23.62 1.12 10.09
C ARG A 153 -22.32 0.75 10.78
N ALA A 154 -21.96 1.50 11.82
CA ALA A 154 -20.79 1.20 12.64
C ALA A 154 -20.90 -0.17 13.30
N GLN A 155 -22.06 -0.51 13.86
CA GLN A 155 -22.31 -1.82 14.47
C GLN A 155 -22.32 -2.95 13.42
N HIS A 156 -22.88 -2.71 12.24
CA HIS A 156 -22.83 -3.69 11.14
C HIS A 156 -21.38 -3.95 10.70
N LEU A 157 -20.57 -2.90 10.54
CA LEU A 157 -19.16 -3.01 10.21
C LEU A 157 -18.38 -3.73 11.30
N ALA A 158 -18.60 -3.38 12.57
CA ALA A 158 -17.97 -4.05 13.71
C ALA A 158 -18.22 -5.57 13.70
N ARG A 159 -19.48 -5.99 13.45
CA ARG A 159 -19.82 -7.42 13.31
C ARG A 159 -19.06 -8.11 12.17
N ARG A 160 -18.92 -7.45 11.00
CA ARG A 160 -18.13 -7.98 9.88
C ARG A 160 -16.64 -8.11 10.24
N ILE A 161 -16.08 -7.10 10.91
CA ILE A 161 -14.70 -7.16 11.43
C ILE A 161 -14.59 -8.30 12.46
N GLY A 162 -15.56 -8.43 13.35
CA GLY A 162 -15.61 -9.51 14.35
C GLY A 162 -15.50 -10.90 13.73
N ALA A 163 -16.13 -11.15 12.59
CA ALA A 163 -16.01 -12.43 11.87
C ALA A 163 -14.59 -12.68 11.33
N LEU A 164 -13.79 -11.62 11.11
CA LEU A 164 -12.41 -11.73 10.64
C LEU A 164 -11.39 -11.90 11.76
N LEU A 165 -11.76 -11.62 13.03
CA LEU A 165 -10.83 -11.66 14.17
C LEU A 165 -10.27 -13.05 14.47
N GLY A 166 -10.82 -14.11 13.90
CA GLY A 166 -10.22 -15.44 13.91
C GLY A 166 -8.83 -15.49 13.24
N LYS A 167 -8.56 -14.57 12.29
CA LYS A 167 -7.29 -14.51 11.55
C LYS A 167 -6.26 -13.69 12.36
N PRO A 168 -5.09 -14.26 12.74
CA PRO A 168 -4.05 -13.51 13.49
C PRO A 168 -3.60 -12.23 12.78
N ALA A 169 -3.40 -12.28 11.47
CA ALA A 169 -2.98 -11.11 10.67
C ALA A 169 -3.97 -9.94 10.77
N VAL A 170 -5.27 -10.20 10.89
CA VAL A 170 -6.29 -9.15 11.05
C VAL A 170 -6.15 -8.46 12.41
N ARG A 171 -5.96 -9.24 13.49
CA ARG A 171 -5.74 -8.67 14.84
C ARG A 171 -4.47 -7.84 14.90
N GLN A 172 -3.38 -8.34 14.31
CA GLN A 172 -2.11 -7.61 14.23
C GLN A 172 -2.25 -6.30 13.44
N ARG A 173 -2.94 -6.30 12.29
CA ARG A 173 -3.19 -5.06 11.52
C ARG A 173 -4.00 -4.05 12.31
N LEU A 174 -5.06 -4.49 12.98
CA LEU A 174 -5.85 -3.61 13.84
C LEU A 174 -4.99 -2.99 14.94
N ALA A 175 -4.18 -3.80 15.62
CA ALA A 175 -3.37 -3.36 16.75
C ALA A 175 -2.16 -2.48 16.34
N TYR A 176 -1.56 -2.74 15.18
CA TYR A 176 -0.31 -2.08 14.79
C TYR A 176 -0.51 -0.93 13.81
N GLN A 177 -1.61 -0.89 13.06
CA GLN A 177 -1.83 0.12 12.02
C GLN A 177 -2.83 1.20 12.41
N PHE A 178 -3.65 0.95 13.43
CA PHE A 178 -4.66 1.89 13.93
C PHE A 178 -4.34 2.36 15.34
N SER A 179 -4.93 3.49 15.73
CA SER A 179 -4.75 4.02 17.08
C SER A 179 -5.39 3.09 18.13
N LEU A 180 -4.82 3.08 19.33
CA LEU A 180 -5.42 2.35 20.46
C LEU A 180 -6.85 2.82 20.75
N SER A 181 -7.16 4.09 20.52
CA SER A 181 -8.52 4.63 20.66
C SER A 181 -9.50 4.00 19.67
N PHE A 182 -9.05 3.74 18.43
CA PHE A 182 -9.86 3.03 17.45
C PHE A 182 -10.08 1.56 17.85
N VAL A 183 -9.04 0.88 18.33
CA VAL A 183 -9.16 -0.51 18.82
C VAL A 183 -10.12 -0.59 20.01
N HIS A 184 -10.03 0.34 20.98
CA HIS A 184 -10.95 0.42 22.10
C HIS A 184 -12.40 0.68 21.65
N TRP A 185 -12.60 1.59 20.69
CA TRP A 185 -13.89 1.84 20.08
C TRP A 185 -14.48 0.57 19.44
N LEU A 186 -13.64 -0.18 18.68
CA LEU A 186 -14.05 -1.43 18.05
C LEU A 186 -14.44 -2.50 19.09
N ILE A 187 -13.64 -2.65 20.16
CA ILE A 187 -13.94 -3.59 21.26
C ILE A 187 -15.27 -3.21 21.93
N ALA A 188 -15.51 -1.91 22.15
CA ALA A 188 -16.78 -1.43 22.71
C ALA A 188 -17.96 -1.70 21.79
N ALA A 189 -17.79 -1.56 20.48
CA ALA A 189 -18.84 -1.88 19.50
C ALA A 189 -19.12 -3.39 19.39
N LEU A 190 -18.10 -4.23 19.55
CA LEU A 190 -18.22 -5.69 19.53
C LEU A 190 -18.77 -6.25 20.83
N HIS A 191 -18.42 -5.65 21.98
CA HIS A 191 -18.74 -6.14 23.31
C HIS A 191 -19.41 -5.06 24.17
N PRO A 192 -20.65 -4.64 23.84
CA PRO A 192 -21.35 -3.63 24.63
C PRO A 192 -21.44 -4.04 26.12
N GLY A 193 -20.99 -3.13 26.99
CA GLY A 193 -21.01 -3.36 28.46
C GLY A 193 -19.87 -4.20 29.04
N ARG A 194 -19.04 -4.85 28.21
CA ARG A 194 -17.87 -5.66 28.67
C ARG A 194 -16.52 -5.19 28.20
N ALA A 195 -16.44 -4.12 27.43
CA ALA A 195 -15.19 -3.63 26.86
C ALA A 195 -14.13 -3.33 27.92
N ALA A 196 -14.51 -2.70 29.03
CA ALA A 196 -13.59 -2.38 30.13
C ALA A 196 -13.02 -3.63 30.79
N GLU A 197 -13.85 -4.68 31.00
CA GLU A 197 -13.41 -5.97 31.52
C GLU A 197 -12.41 -6.65 30.57
N ILE A 198 -12.70 -6.68 29.27
CA ILE A 198 -11.82 -7.30 28.26
C ILE A 198 -10.46 -6.59 28.23
N LEU A 199 -10.45 -5.25 28.24
CA LEU A 199 -9.22 -4.48 28.23
C LEU A 199 -8.41 -4.68 29.51
N HIS A 200 -9.07 -4.75 30.68
CA HIS A 200 -8.41 -5.03 31.95
C HIS A 200 -7.77 -6.43 31.95
N LEU A 201 -8.53 -7.47 31.55
CA LEU A 201 -8.01 -8.84 31.45
C LEU A 201 -6.84 -8.94 30.45
N ALA A 202 -6.91 -8.23 29.32
CA ALA A 202 -5.82 -8.21 28.36
C ALA A 202 -4.55 -7.58 28.94
N GLN A 203 -4.67 -6.55 29.80
CA GLN A 203 -3.54 -5.97 30.52
C GLN A 203 -2.96 -6.95 31.54
N GLU A 204 -3.79 -7.64 32.30
CA GLU A 204 -3.35 -8.65 33.28
C GLU A 204 -2.63 -9.83 32.62
N VAL A 205 -3.22 -10.40 31.57
CA VAL A 205 -2.62 -11.51 30.80
C VAL A 205 -1.37 -11.03 30.04
N GLY A 206 -1.38 -9.79 29.59
CA GLY A 206 -0.33 -9.16 28.78
C GLY A 206 0.81 -8.50 29.57
N VAL A 207 1.00 -8.83 30.84
CA VAL A 207 2.12 -8.25 31.63
C VAL A 207 3.46 -8.49 30.90
N GLY A 208 4.19 -7.40 30.65
CA GLY A 208 5.47 -7.40 29.94
C GLY A 208 5.38 -7.32 28.42
N LEU A 209 4.17 -7.24 27.85
CA LEU A 209 3.93 -7.00 26.43
C LEU A 209 3.81 -5.48 26.14
N ASP A 210 4.12 -5.10 24.90
CA ASP A 210 3.86 -3.74 24.45
C ASP A 210 2.34 -3.46 24.25
N PRO A 211 1.91 -2.18 24.19
CA PRO A 211 0.50 -1.83 24.06
C PRO A 211 -0.19 -2.41 22.83
N GLY A 212 0.53 -2.57 21.70
CA GLY A 212 0.01 -3.19 20.50
C GLY A 212 -0.25 -4.68 20.69
N GLN A 213 0.68 -5.39 21.35
CA GLN A 213 0.52 -6.80 21.70
C GLN A 213 -0.65 -7.01 22.68
N VAL A 214 -0.81 -6.14 23.66
CA VAL A 214 -1.98 -6.16 24.57
C VAL A 214 -3.29 -5.97 23.79
N ALA A 215 -3.31 -5.06 22.80
CA ALA A 215 -4.46 -4.87 21.94
C ALA A 215 -4.77 -6.13 21.10
N VAL A 216 -3.73 -6.86 20.60
CA VAL A 216 -3.92 -8.15 19.94
C VAL A 216 -4.60 -9.15 20.87
N LEU A 217 -4.20 -9.22 22.15
CA LEU A 217 -4.86 -10.09 23.14
C LEU A 217 -6.34 -9.73 23.32
N ALA A 218 -6.65 -8.45 23.48
CA ALA A 218 -8.02 -7.99 23.63
C ALA A 218 -8.89 -8.36 22.42
N LEU A 219 -8.36 -8.22 21.20
CA LEU A 219 -9.03 -8.58 19.94
C LEU A 219 -9.19 -10.11 19.78
N ALA A 220 -8.37 -10.93 20.43
CA ALA A 220 -8.44 -12.38 20.36
C ALA A 220 -9.71 -12.95 21.01
N VAL A 221 -10.38 -12.18 21.86
CA VAL A 221 -11.67 -12.58 22.46
C VAL A 221 -12.73 -12.83 21.38
N GLY A 222 -12.68 -12.09 20.26
CA GLY A 222 -13.62 -12.25 19.15
C GLY A 222 -15.02 -11.68 19.45
N PRO A 223 -16.04 -11.98 18.65
CA PRO A 223 -17.39 -11.44 18.85
C PRO A 223 -18.10 -12.01 20.10
N ALA A 224 -18.94 -11.19 20.71
CA ALA A 224 -19.59 -11.39 22.01
C ALA A 224 -20.54 -12.61 22.13
N PHE A 225 -20.89 -13.25 21.02
CA PHE A 225 -22.01 -14.21 20.98
C PHE A 225 -21.88 -15.44 21.88
N GLU A 226 -20.67 -15.81 22.29
CA GLU A 226 -20.43 -17.10 23.00
C GLU A 226 -19.75 -16.93 24.36
N LEU A 227 -19.58 -15.73 24.88
CA LEU A 227 -18.65 -15.48 25.98
C LEU A 227 -19.35 -15.00 27.25
N ASN A 228 -20.16 -15.87 27.86
CA ASN A 228 -20.72 -15.59 29.20
C ASN A 228 -19.72 -15.88 30.34
N ALA A 229 -18.53 -16.42 30.07
CA ALA A 229 -17.55 -16.79 31.08
C ALA A 229 -16.20 -16.09 30.89
N THR A 230 -15.76 -15.32 31.86
CA THR A 230 -14.44 -14.67 31.95
C THR A 230 -13.31 -15.68 31.72
N GLY A 231 -13.40 -16.91 32.22
CA GLY A 231 -12.41 -17.95 32.01
C GLY A 231 -12.22 -18.39 30.55
N VAL A 232 -13.21 -18.19 29.65
CA VAL A 232 -13.07 -18.45 28.22
C VAL A 232 -12.29 -17.30 27.55
N MET A 233 -12.56 -16.07 27.98
CA MET A 233 -11.80 -14.89 27.48
C MET A 233 -10.34 -15.00 27.85
N VAL A 234 -10.02 -15.29 29.12
CA VAL A 234 -8.64 -15.46 29.59
C VAL A 234 -7.92 -16.55 28.80
N ARG A 235 -8.51 -17.73 28.61
CA ARG A 235 -7.89 -18.81 27.81
C ARG A 235 -7.58 -18.37 26.38
N ARG A 236 -8.49 -17.67 25.71
CA ARG A 236 -8.23 -17.15 24.34
C ARG A 236 -7.06 -16.15 24.32
N MET A 237 -6.96 -15.30 25.33
CA MET A 237 -5.84 -14.36 25.46
C MET A 237 -4.52 -15.09 25.75
N GLU A 238 -4.54 -16.12 26.62
CA GLU A 238 -3.37 -16.95 26.92
C GLU A 238 -2.89 -17.72 25.69
N ASP A 239 -3.81 -18.32 24.92
CA ASP A 239 -3.50 -18.98 23.65
C ASP A 239 -2.85 -18.00 22.64
N GLU A 240 -3.33 -16.76 22.59
CA GLU A 240 -2.77 -15.76 21.70
C GLU A 240 -1.42 -15.23 22.20
N ARG A 241 -1.27 -15.06 23.51
CA ARG A 241 0.02 -14.72 24.12
C ARG A 241 1.09 -15.76 23.79
N GLU A 242 0.74 -17.06 23.89
CA GLU A 242 1.66 -18.13 23.53
C GLU A 242 2.00 -18.10 22.02
N ARG A 243 1.04 -17.78 21.14
CA ARG A 243 1.31 -17.58 19.71
C ARG A 243 2.26 -16.41 19.46
N LEU A 244 2.08 -15.29 20.16
CA LEU A 244 2.99 -14.14 20.07
C LEU A 244 4.40 -14.51 20.55
N ARG A 245 4.51 -15.28 21.65
CA ARG A 245 5.78 -15.79 22.16
C ARG A 245 6.47 -16.70 21.15
N ILE A 246 5.75 -17.71 20.61
CA ILE A 246 6.27 -18.64 19.62
C ILE A 246 6.65 -17.91 18.32
N ALA A 247 5.89 -16.89 17.91
CA ALA A 247 6.24 -16.09 16.74
C ALA A 247 7.53 -15.30 16.99
N GLY A 248 7.73 -14.77 18.19
CA GLY A 248 8.98 -14.14 18.61
C GLY A 248 10.15 -15.12 18.63
N ASP A 249 9.97 -16.30 19.19
CA ASP A 249 10.99 -17.36 19.27
C ASP A 249 11.29 -17.96 17.88
N ARG A 250 10.26 -18.20 17.03
CA ARG A 250 10.43 -18.65 15.64
C ARG A 250 11.07 -17.61 14.75
N ALA A 251 10.85 -16.34 15.00
CA ALA A 251 11.60 -15.27 14.32
C ALA A 251 13.10 -15.39 14.62
N ALA A 252 13.47 -15.92 15.80
CA ALA A 252 14.85 -16.24 16.16
C ALA A 252 15.33 -17.59 15.57
N GLU A 253 14.44 -18.58 15.39
CA GLU A 253 14.77 -19.93 14.90
C GLU A 253 14.68 -20.11 13.36
N LEU A 254 13.87 -19.33 12.64
CA LEU A 254 13.70 -19.44 11.19
C LEU A 254 14.86 -18.77 10.40
N ALA A 255 16.07 -18.95 10.89
CA ALA A 255 17.32 -18.80 10.12
C ALA A 255 17.58 -20.01 9.19
N ALA A 256 16.56 -20.73 8.74
CA ALA A 256 16.71 -21.88 7.84
C ALA A 256 16.04 -21.67 6.48
N PRO A 257 16.52 -22.32 5.40
CA PRO A 257 16.44 -21.84 4.04
C PRO A 257 15.04 -21.91 3.43
N ALA A 258 14.73 -20.89 2.63
CA ALA A 258 13.78 -20.89 1.54
C ALA A 258 12.43 -21.61 1.79
N VAL A 259 11.48 -20.93 2.41
CA VAL A 259 10.08 -21.18 2.08
C VAL A 259 9.92 -20.80 0.60
N ARG A 260 9.84 -21.81 -0.27
CA ARG A 260 9.32 -21.62 -1.62
C ARG A 260 7.95 -21.00 -1.49
N VAL A 261 7.86 -19.72 -1.79
CA VAL A 261 6.57 -19.07 -2.02
C VAL A 261 6.08 -19.67 -3.34
N ASP A 262 5.25 -20.71 -3.24
CA ASP A 262 4.57 -21.25 -4.40
C ASP A 262 3.72 -20.12 -4.99
N ALA A 263 4.14 -19.62 -6.15
CA ALA A 263 3.35 -18.68 -6.96
C ALA A 263 1.96 -19.26 -7.30
N ALA A 264 1.78 -20.58 -7.16
CA ALA A 264 0.53 -21.31 -7.33
C ALA A 264 -0.51 -21.05 -6.21
N GLY A 265 -0.10 -20.62 -5.01
CA GLY A 265 -1.02 -20.29 -3.91
C GLY A 265 -1.72 -18.95 -4.04
N MET A 266 -1.27 -18.06 -4.93
CA MET A 266 -1.86 -16.73 -5.15
C MET A 266 -2.95 -16.71 -6.23
N GLY A 267 -3.19 -17.83 -6.93
CA GLY A 267 -4.13 -17.91 -8.06
C GLY A 267 -5.61 -18.04 -7.69
N ARG A 268 -6.01 -18.08 -6.41
CA ARG A 268 -7.41 -18.28 -6.02
C ARG A 268 -7.82 -17.56 -4.74
N GLN A 269 -7.39 -16.34 -4.50
CA GLN A 269 -8.14 -15.47 -3.61
C GLN A 269 -9.00 -14.55 -4.45
N GLN A 270 -10.24 -14.96 -4.63
CA GLN A 270 -11.35 -14.13 -5.09
C GLN A 270 -11.50 -12.97 -4.11
N GLY A 271 -11.09 -11.80 -4.54
CA GLY A 271 -11.21 -10.55 -3.81
C GLY A 271 -10.83 -9.40 -4.71
N GLY A 272 -11.79 -8.87 -5.49
CA GLY A 272 -11.64 -7.66 -6.30
C GLY A 272 -10.82 -7.91 -7.57
N ASP A 273 -11.48 -8.26 -8.63
CA ASP A 273 -10.94 -8.39 -9.99
C ASP A 273 -10.48 -7.01 -10.49
N ASP A 274 -9.21 -6.69 -10.27
CA ASP A 274 -8.54 -5.65 -11.04
C ASP A 274 -8.19 -6.27 -12.41
N GLY A 275 -9.04 -6.09 -13.37
CA GLY A 275 -8.97 -6.67 -14.73
C GLY A 275 -7.59 -6.58 -15.38
N ALA A 276 -6.75 -7.54 -15.11
CA ALA A 276 -5.45 -7.97 -15.58
C ALA A 276 -4.43 -8.20 -14.44
N GLY A 277 -4.84 -8.76 -13.28
CA GLY A 277 -3.95 -9.50 -12.36
C GLY A 277 -2.75 -8.76 -11.74
N GLY A 278 -2.80 -7.43 -11.50
CA GLY A 278 -1.67 -6.69 -10.93
C GLY A 278 -2.03 -5.88 -9.69
N LEU A 279 -1.05 -5.71 -8.78
CA LEU A 279 -1.17 -4.96 -7.53
C LEU A 279 -0.60 -3.56 -7.71
N TYR A 280 -1.33 -2.53 -7.32
CA TYR A 280 -0.77 -1.18 -7.25
C TYR A 280 0.11 -1.04 -6.00
N VAL A 281 1.30 -0.47 -6.20
CA VAL A 281 2.32 -0.33 -5.16
C VAL A 281 2.82 1.10 -5.10
N ARG A 282 3.24 1.51 -3.89
CA ARG A 282 3.91 2.79 -3.64
C ARG A 282 5.42 2.61 -3.67
N HIS A 283 6.12 3.73 -3.79
CA HIS A 283 7.58 3.80 -3.72
C HIS A 283 8.27 2.88 -4.72
N ALA A 284 7.67 2.71 -5.91
CA ALA A 284 8.18 1.83 -6.95
C ALA A 284 9.60 2.21 -7.40
N GLY A 285 9.97 3.47 -7.28
CA GLY A 285 11.29 3.97 -7.63
C GLY A 285 12.44 3.50 -6.74
N ILE A 286 12.14 2.89 -5.57
CA ILE A 286 13.17 2.33 -4.68
C ILE A 286 14.07 1.29 -5.39
N VAL A 287 13.55 0.67 -6.46
CA VAL A 287 14.33 -0.28 -7.29
C VAL A 287 15.58 0.34 -7.92
N LEU A 288 15.65 1.67 -8.06
CA LEU A 288 16.86 2.37 -8.49
C LEU A 288 18.06 2.08 -7.57
N LEU A 289 17.80 1.88 -6.29
CA LEU A 289 18.84 1.68 -5.28
C LEU A 289 19.31 0.23 -5.18
N HIS A 290 18.75 -0.70 -5.98
CA HIS A 290 19.03 -2.14 -5.84
C HIS A 290 20.52 -2.52 -5.84
N PRO A 291 21.45 -1.87 -6.59
CA PRO A 291 22.85 -2.25 -6.57
C PRO A 291 23.55 -1.93 -5.25
N PHE A 292 22.96 -1.03 -4.47
CA PHE A 292 23.55 -0.57 -3.20
C PHE A 292 22.96 -1.31 -1.98
N LEU A 293 21.80 -2.00 -2.14
CA LEU A 293 21.04 -2.54 -1.01
C LEU A 293 21.78 -3.65 -0.26
N GLU A 294 22.51 -4.53 -0.95
CA GLU A 294 23.26 -5.60 -0.29
C GLU A 294 24.29 -5.00 0.68
N ARG A 295 25.13 -4.11 0.20
CA ARG A 295 26.14 -3.43 1.02
C ARG A 295 25.53 -2.56 2.12
N PHE A 296 24.39 -1.94 1.86
CA PHE A 296 23.66 -1.17 2.85
C PHE A 296 23.21 -2.05 4.03
N PHE A 297 22.55 -3.18 3.76
CA PHE A 297 22.11 -4.08 4.81
C PHE A 297 23.27 -4.75 5.57
N GLU A 298 24.42 -4.99 4.91
CA GLU A 298 25.64 -5.44 5.58
C GLU A 298 26.11 -4.42 6.62
N ARG A 299 26.18 -3.15 6.26
CA ARG A 299 26.59 -2.07 7.14
C ARG A 299 25.60 -1.89 8.30
N VAL A 300 24.31 -1.83 8.01
CA VAL A 300 23.26 -1.70 9.05
C VAL A 300 23.34 -2.85 10.05
N ARG A 301 23.52 -4.09 9.59
CA ARG A 301 23.72 -5.24 10.47
C ARG A 301 24.95 -5.07 11.38
N GLY A 302 26.02 -4.51 10.85
CA GLY A 302 27.24 -4.19 11.63
C GLY A 302 26.98 -3.16 12.75
N LEU A 303 26.08 -2.20 12.53
CA LEU A 303 25.73 -1.18 13.52
C LEU A 303 24.99 -1.75 14.75
N GLY A 304 24.16 -2.78 14.55
CA GLY A 304 23.46 -3.48 15.65
C GLY A 304 24.37 -4.41 16.49
N ALA A 305 25.61 -4.61 16.07
CA ALA A 305 26.57 -5.48 16.76
C ALA A 305 27.48 -4.74 17.77
N SER A 306 27.18 -3.50 18.16
CA SER A 306 27.94 -2.74 19.17
C SER A 306 28.00 -3.45 20.53
N PRO A 307 29.14 -3.39 21.27
CA PRO A 307 29.33 -4.13 22.51
C PRO A 307 28.36 -3.81 23.65
N GLU A 308 27.74 -2.63 23.62
CA GLU A 308 26.81 -2.16 24.65
C GLU A 308 25.34 -2.59 24.41
N GLY A 309 24.99 -3.01 23.18
CA GLY A 309 23.65 -3.51 22.80
C GLY A 309 23.51 -5.04 22.81
N ARG A 310 24.42 -5.77 23.40
CA ARG A 310 24.57 -7.24 23.33
C ARG A 310 23.49 -8.06 24.05
N THR A 311 22.50 -7.43 24.69
CA THR A 311 21.60 -8.16 25.58
C THR A 311 20.36 -8.76 24.89
N ASP A 312 19.91 -8.26 23.72
CA ASP A 312 18.61 -8.65 23.16
C ASP A 312 18.64 -9.46 21.85
N LEU A 313 19.83 -9.71 21.28
CA LEU A 313 19.95 -10.50 20.04
C LEU A 313 20.69 -11.85 20.22
N ARG A 314 20.86 -12.32 21.48
CA ARG A 314 21.54 -13.60 21.77
C ARG A 314 20.60 -14.81 21.61
N GLY A 315 20.29 -15.15 20.38
CA GLY A 315 19.88 -16.49 19.94
C GLY A 315 20.84 -17.04 18.88
N ARG A 316 22.05 -16.48 18.72
CA ARG A 316 23.04 -17.01 17.77
C ARG A 316 24.00 -17.96 18.46
N GLY A 317 23.95 -19.23 18.03
CA GLY A 317 25.09 -20.13 18.20
C GLY A 317 26.32 -19.53 17.57
N GLU A 318 27.44 -19.56 18.29
CA GLU A 318 28.76 -19.22 17.80
C GLU A 318 29.07 -20.09 16.57
N GLY A 319 29.08 -19.52 15.35
CA GLY A 319 29.56 -20.30 14.21
C GLY A 319 29.34 -19.79 12.80
N ASP A 320 28.59 -18.69 12.53
CA ASP A 320 28.45 -18.22 11.15
C ASP A 320 28.78 -16.71 10.99
N PRO A 321 30.04 -16.36 10.73
CA PRO A 321 30.41 -14.98 10.39
C PRO A 321 29.90 -14.56 8.98
N GLN A 322 29.36 -15.49 8.18
CA GLN A 322 28.83 -15.25 6.83
C GLN A 322 27.30 -15.43 6.75
N GLY A 323 26.59 -15.33 7.88
CA GLY A 323 25.13 -15.49 7.91
C GLY A 323 24.41 -14.68 6.86
N THR A 324 23.47 -15.32 6.16
CA THR A 324 22.67 -14.71 5.09
C THR A 324 22.02 -13.42 5.56
N LEU A 325 22.15 -12.34 4.79
CA LEU A 325 21.49 -11.06 5.06
C LEU A 325 19.97 -11.24 5.05
N LEU A 326 19.27 -10.51 5.94
CA LEU A 326 17.82 -10.60 6.10
C LEU A 326 17.33 -12.05 6.30
N ALA A 327 18.05 -12.82 7.11
CA ALA A 327 17.75 -14.22 7.36
C ALA A 327 16.48 -14.38 8.24
N SER A 328 16.35 -13.56 9.29
CA SER A 328 15.21 -13.61 10.21
C SER A 328 14.05 -12.72 9.77
N LEU A 329 12.83 -13.03 10.24
CA LEU A 329 11.64 -12.19 10.01
C LEU A 329 11.83 -10.78 10.59
N VAL A 330 12.48 -10.66 11.74
CA VAL A 330 12.77 -9.37 12.39
C VAL A 330 13.70 -8.52 11.54
N GLU A 331 14.77 -9.11 10.98
CA GLU A 331 15.68 -8.39 10.06
C GLU A 331 14.95 -7.94 8.79
N ARG A 332 14.07 -8.79 8.24
CA ARG A 332 13.28 -8.46 7.04
C ARG A 332 12.26 -7.35 7.31
N GLU A 333 11.57 -7.40 8.45
CA GLU A 333 10.64 -6.35 8.85
C GLU A 333 11.37 -5.03 9.08
N ARG A 334 12.53 -5.05 9.78
CA ARG A 334 13.38 -3.87 9.92
C ARG A 334 13.86 -3.36 8.57
N GLY A 335 14.17 -4.26 7.63
CA GLY A 335 14.49 -3.94 6.24
C GLY A 335 13.38 -3.17 5.54
N VAL A 336 12.11 -3.52 5.75
CA VAL A 336 10.96 -2.78 5.20
C VAL A 336 10.94 -1.34 5.70
N HIS A 337 11.16 -1.12 7.00
CA HIS A 337 11.23 0.24 7.58
C HIS A 337 12.40 1.05 7.01
N LEU A 338 13.57 0.43 6.85
CA LEU A 338 14.74 1.07 6.26
C LEU A 338 14.52 1.44 4.79
N LEU A 339 13.92 0.56 3.99
CA LEU A 339 13.57 0.86 2.60
C LEU A 339 12.50 1.95 2.51
N HIS A 340 11.53 1.97 3.44
CA HIS A 340 10.55 3.04 3.50
C HIS A 340 11.20 4.38 3.85
N PHE A 341 12.11 4.40 4.83
CA PHE A 341 12.87 5.60 5.16
C PHE A 341 13.75 6.08 4.00
N LEU A 342 14.43 5.18 3.30
CA LEU A 342 15.16 5.51 2.08
C LEU A 342 14.27 6.19 1.04
N ALA A 343 13.07 5.64 0.81
CA ALA A 343 12.16 6.15 -0.20
C ALA A 343 11.51 7.48 0.16
N THR A 344 11.20 7.72 1.45
CA THR A 344 10.32 8.82 1.90
C THR A 344 10.94 9.77 2.93
N GLY A 345 12.01 9.36 3.63
CA GLY A 345 12.52 10.05 4.80
C GLY A 345 11.64 9.92 6.06
N ARG A 346 10.55 9.12 6.02
CA ARG A 346 9.65 8.87 7.15
C ARG A 346 9.95 7.52 7.78
N GLU A 347 9.89 7.42 9.12
CA GLU A 347 10.20 6.18 9.84
C GLU A 347 8.99 5.22 9.94
N GLN A 348 7.78 5.76 10.03
CA GLN A 348 6.57 4.99 10.27
C GLN A 348 5.80 4.73 8.99
N PRO A 349 5.93 3.55 8.37
CA PRO A 349 5.18 3.20 7.17
C PRO A 349 3.73 2.85 7.51
N ASP A 350 2.79 3.30 6.71
CA ASP A 350 1.48 2.66 6.65
C ASP A 350 1.60 1.34 5.86
N GLU A 351 1.03 0.23 6.35
CA GLU A 351 1.25 -1.10 5.75
C GLU A 351 0.90 -1.15 4.25
N HIS A 352 -0.12 -0.40 3.82
CA HIS A 352 -0.53 -0.37 2.42
C HIS A 352 0.55 0.23 1.47
N GLU A 353 1.51 1.00 2.00
CA GLU A 353 2.65 1.55 1.25
C GLU A 353 3.79 0.54 1.10
N THR A 354 3.79 -0.56 1.87
CA THR A 354 4.95 -1.45 2.01
C THR A 354 4.96 -2.68 1.10
N THR A 355 3.96 -2.86 0.23
CA THR A 355 3.81 -4.07 -0.58
C THR A 355 5.06 -4.42 -1.39
N LEU A 356 5.65 -3.45 -2.12
CA LEU A 356 6.89 -3.66 -2.87
C LEU A 356 8.08 -3.84 -1.92
N LEU A 357 8.13 -3.09 -0.83
CA LEU A 357 9.22 -3.16 0.15
C LEU A 357 9.28 -4.54 0.83
N LYS A 358 8.12 -5.13 1.14
CA LYS A 358 8.03 -6.52 1.61
C LYS A 358 8.63 -7.50 0.60
N LEU A 359 8.28 -7.36 -0.67
CA LEU A 359 8.85 -8.19 -1.73
C LEU A 359 10.37 -8.08 -1.80
N LEU A 360 10.88 -6.85 -1.78
CA LEU A 360 12.33 -6.58 -1.82
C LEU A 360 13.06 -7.08 -0.57
N CYS A 361 12.39 -7.19 0.58
CA CYS A 361 12.94 -7.78 1.80
C CYS A 361 12.68 -9.29 1.94
N GLY A 362 12.02 -9.92 0.95
CA GLY A 362 11.72 -11.35 0.97
C GLY A 362 10.61 -11.72 1.96
N LEU A 363 9.76 -10.78 2.36
CA LEU A 363 8.56 -11.04 3.17
C LEU A 363 7.36 -11.41 2.28
N PRO A 364 6.44 -12.25 2.80
CA PRO A 364 5.13 -12.45 2.16
C PRO A 364 4.38 -11.11 2.03
N LEU A 365 3.70 -10.88 0.90
CA LEU A 365 2.99 -9.61 0.67
C LEU A 365 1.87 -9.36 1.69
N ALA A 366 1.28 -10.42 2.24
CA ALA A 366 0.24 -10.35 3.26
C ALA A 366 0.80 -10.28 4.70
N TYR A 367 2.13 -10.22 4.89
CA TYR A 367 2.74 -10.11 6.23
C TYR A 367 2.36 -8.78 6.88
N PRO A 368 1.78 -8.77 8.09
CA PRO A 368 1.49 -7.54 8.83
C PRO A 368 2.77 -6.88 9.30
N VAL A 369 2.92 -5.58 9.02
CA VAL A 369 4.09 -4.79 9.43
C VAL A 369 3.76 -4.00 10.69
N VAL A 370 4.63 -4.03 11.69
CA VAL A 370 4.53 -3.17 12.88
C VAL A 370 4.82 -1.72 12.45
N LYS A 371 3.96 -0.76 12.85
CA LYS A 371 4.13 0.64 12.44
C LYS A 371 5.21 1.36 13.25
N ASP A 372 5.27 1.13 14.54
CA ASP A 372 6.05 1.91 15.50
C ASP A 372 7.45 1.33 15.78
N LEU A 373 8.09 0.74 14.76
CA LEU A 373 9.48 0.31 14.86
C LEU A 373 10.41 1.53 14.73
N ALA A 374 11.13 1.86 15.79
CA ALA A 374 12.10 2.95 15.77
C ALA A 374 13.40 2.54 15.09
N LEU A 375 13.88 3.38 14.17
CA LEU A 375 15.20 3.24 13.55
C LEU A 375 16.26 3.91 14.44
N LEU A 376 17.45 3.29 14.53
CA LEU A 376 18.59 3.88 15.18
C LEU A 376 19.10 5.10 14.39
N GLN A 377 19.69 6.10 15.09
CA GLN A 377 20.25 7.26 14.42
C GLN A 377 21.37 6.85 13.43
N ALA A 378 22.16 5.84 13.79
CA ALA A 378 23.21 5.31 12.92
C ALA A 378 22.64 4.69 11.61
N GLU A 379 21.50 4.03 11.69
CA GLU A 379 20.79 3.47 10.51
C GLU A 379 20.25 4.56 9.60
N ARG A 380 19.67 5.62 10.17
CA ARG A 380 19.23 6.79 9.39
C ARG A 380 20.40 7.47 8.70
N ASN A 381 21.53 7.61 9.39
CA ASN A 381 22.74 8.20 8.81
C ASN A 381 23.28 7.34 7.65
N GLU A 382 23.26 6.01 7.80
CA GLU A 382 23.70 5.11 6.73
C GLU A 382 22.74 5.15 5.52
N ALA A 383 21.43 5.31 5.74
CA ALA A 383 20.44 5.49 4.68
C ALA A 383 20.68 6.80 3.90
N GLU A 384 20.94 7.90 4.59
CA GLU A 384 21.28 9.18 3.94
C GLU A 384 22.62 9.08 3.18
N ALA A 385 23.60 8.39 3.74
CA ALA A 385 24.88 8.15 3.07
C ALA A 385 24.74 7.31 1.78
N LEU A 386 23.83 6.32 1.78
CA LEU A 386 23.50 5.55 0.57
C LEU A 386 22.93 6.47 -0.52
N LEU A 387 21.95 7.34 -0.17
CA LEU A 387 21.36 8.26 -1.15
C LEU A 387 22.39 9.21 -1.74
N LEU A 388 23.25 9.76 -0.91
CA LEU A 388 24.36 10.61 -1.37
C LEU A 388 25.33 9.85 -2.29
N ALA A 389 25.64 8.59 -1.97
CA ALA A 389 26.48 7.73 -2.83
C ALA A 389 25.79 7.47 -4.18
N ALA A 390 24.49 7.14 -4.19
CA ALA A 390 23.75 6.92 -5.43
C ALA A 390 23.71 8.19 -6.32
N ILE A 391 23.47 9.36 -5.71
CA ILE A 391 23.55 10.66 -6.40
C ILE A 391 24.96 10.90 -6.97
N GLY A 392 26.00 10.63 -6.18
CA GLY A 392 27.38 10.82 -6.60
C GLY A 392 27.79 9.93 -7.78
N HIS A 393 27.25 8.71 -7.86
CA HIS A 393 27.46 7.79 -8.97
C HIS A 393 26.67 8.16 -10.24
N TRP A 394 25.54 8.86 -10.08
CA TRP A 394 24.72 9.27 -11.22
C TRP A 394 25.02 10.70 -11.64
N GLU A 395 25.91 10.85 -12.62
CA GLU A 395 26.51 12.12 -13.01
C GLU A 395 25.48 13.24 -13.28
N LYS A 396 24.32 12.90 -13.85
CA LYS A 396 23.27 13.86 -14.15
C LYS A 396 22.54 14.39 -12.91
N LEU A 397 22.71 13.75 -11.77
CA LEU A 397 22.09 14.15 -10.50
C LEU A 397 23.04 14.79 -9.48
N LYS A 398 24.30 15.08 -9.85
CA LYS A 398 25.35 15.61 -8.92
C LYS A 398 24.92 16.81 -8.06
N HIS A 399 23.95 17.59 -8.52
CA HIS A 399 23.46 18.77 -7.81
C HIS A 399 22.11 18.54 -7.13
N THR A 400 21.62 17.30 -7.10
CA THR A 400 20.36 16.92 -6.47
C THR A 400 20.60 16.57 -5.00
N SER A 401 19.68 16.96 -4.12
CA SER A 401 19.70 16.55 -2.71
C SER A 401 19.05 15.16 -2.53
N PRO A 402 19.28 14.44 -1.42
CA PRO A 402 18.53 13.24 -1.07
C PRO A 402 17.02 13.44 -1.10
N ALA A 403 16.51 14.58 -0.61
CA ALA A 403 15.08 14.92 -0.70
C ALA A 403 14.61 15.04 -2.15
N GLY A 404 15.39 15.70 -3.02
CA GLY A 404 15.08 15.81 -4.44
C GLY A 404 15.10 14.45 -5.16
N LEU A 405 16.02 13.53 -4.81
CA LEU A 405 16.04 12.17 -5.33
C LEU A 405 14.77 11.39 -4.91
N ARG A 406 14.34 11.51 -3.64
CA ARG A 406 13.11 10.90 -3.13
C ARG A 406 11.89 11.36 -3.93
N GLU A 407 11.66 12.66 -3.97
CA GLU A 407 10.50 13.27 -4.63
C GLU A 407 10.46 12.97 -6.13
N THR A 408 11.61 13.05 -6.80
CA THR A 408 11.68 12.92 -8.26
C THR A 408 11.61 11.47 -8.70
N PHE A 409 12.28 10.54 -8.03
CA PHE A 409 12.48 9.18 -8.52
C PHE A 409 12.01 8.08 -7.57
N LEU A 410 12.12 8.22 -6.23
CA LEU A 410 11.82 7.12 -5.33
C LEU A 410 10.32 7.03 -4.98
N GLU A 411 9.65 8.17 -4.78
CA GLU A 411 8.22 8.25 -4.47
C GLU A 411 7.38 8.15 -5.75
N ARG A 412 7.43 6.98 -6.39
CA ARG A 412 6.67 6.67 -7.61
C ARG A 412 5.61 5.63 -7.34
N ASP A 413 4.46 5.75 -7.96
CA ASP A 413 3.49 4.68 -8.04
C ASP A 413 3.96 3.62 -9.05
N GLY A 414 3.50 2.38 -8.88
CA GLY A 414 3.79 1.32 -9.81
C GLY A 414 2.72 0.25 -9.81
N LYS A 415 2.81 -0.67 -10.77
CA LYS A 415 1.97 -1.87 -10.86
C LYS A 415 2.85 -3.12 -10.82
N LEU A 416 2.64 -3.95 -9.81
CA LEU A 416 3.33 -5.21 -9.60
C LEU A 416 2.43 -6.35 -10.07
N ALA A 417 2.90 -7.17 -10.99
CA ALA A 417 2.17 -8.32 -11.52
C ALA A 417 3.00 -9.60 -11.41
N PRO A 418 2.38 -10.78 -11.20
CA PRO A 418 3.08 -12.05 -11.31
C PRO A 418 3.67 -12.23 -12.72
N ALA A 419 4.86 -12.86 -12.80
CA ALA A 419 5.54 -13.24 -14.02
C ALA A 419 5.99 -14.70 -13.92
N GLU A 420 6.38 -15.33 -15.04
CA GLU A 420 6.78 -16.75 -15.08
C GLU A 420 7.87 -17.13 -14.08
N ARG A 421 8.80 -16.21 -13.81
CA ARG A 421 9.92 -16.42 -12.88
C ARG A 421 10.04 -15.31 -11.85
N GLY A 422 8.94 -15.03 -11.12
CA GLY A 422 8.93 -14.00 -10.08
C GLY A 422 7.88 -12.92 -10.33
N TRP A 423 8.31 -11.66 -10.38
CA TRP A 423 7.42 -10.51 -10.47
C TRP A 423 7.84 -9.55 -11.58
N ARG A 424 6.88 -8.79 -12.10
CA ARG A 424 7.09 -7.68 -13.03
C ARG A 424 6.54 -6.40 -12.41
N LEU A 425 7.35 -5.36 -12.35
CA LEU A 425 7.02 -4.04 -11.88
C LEU A 425 6.98 -3.08 -13.07
N VAL A 426 5.87 -2.41 -13.25
CA VAL A 426 5.74 -1.27 -14.17
C VAL A 426 5.72 -0.02 -13.31
N VAL A 427 6.67 0.88 -13.50
CA VAL A 427 6.80 2.12 -12.72
C VAL A 427 6.10 3.26 -13.45
N GLU A 428 5.46 4.14 -12.68
CA GLU A 428 4.87 5.38 -13.19
C GLU A 428 5.92 6.24 -13.90
N GLN A 429 5.62 6.64 -15.12
CA GLN A 429 6.50 7.50 -15.92
C GLN A 429 6.21 8.99 -15.65
N ARG A 430 7.28 9.77 -15.54
CA ARG A 430 7.23 11.23 -15.36
C ARG A 430 8.30 11.91 -16.24
N PRO A 431 8.17 13.21 -16.54
CA PRO A 431 9.11 13.91 -17.40
C PRO A 431 10.60 13.77 -17.03
N PRO A 432 11.02 13.70 -15.74
CA PRO A 432 12.42 13.52 -15.39
C PRO A 432 13.02 12.17 -15.81
N ASP A 433 12.21 11.20 -16.23
CA ASP A 433 12.66 9.84 -16.55
C ASP A 433 13.60 9.78 -17.78
N VAL A 434 13.67 10.84 -18.56
CA VAL A 434 14.70 11.00 -19.61
C VAL A 434 16.13 10.90 -19.05
N LEU A 435 16.31 11.16 -17.75
CA LEU A 435 17.61 11.01 -17.06
C LEU A 435 17.97 9.55 -16.79
N LEU A 436 17.01 8.61 -16.80
CA LEU A 436 17.27 7.18 -16.62
C LEU A 436 18.16 6.62 -17.74
N GLY A 437 18.13 7.21 -18.94
CA GLY A 437 19.03 6.86 -20.04
C GLY A 437 20.52 7.12 -19.73
N TYR A 438 20.84 7.86 -18.68
CA TYR A 438 22.21 8.15 -18.21
C TYR A 438 22.52 7.43 -16.90
N LEU A 439 21.69 6.49 -16.48
CA LEU A 439 21.94 5.70 -15.27
C LEU A 439 23.13 4.77 -15.49
N PRO A 440 24.18 4.80 -14.64
CA PRO A 440 25.38 4.00 -14.87
C PRO A 440 25.25 2.53 -14.50
N TRP A 441 24.06 2.07 -14.07
CA TRP A 441 23.76 0.66 -13.79
C TRP A 441 22.45 0.22 -14.45
N GLY A 442 22.32 -1.11 -14.67
CA GLY A 442 21.12 -1.68 -15.26
C GLY A 442 19.93 -1.68 -14.30
N LEU A 443 18.72 -1.44 -14.80
CA LEU A 443 17.50 -1.38 -14.00
C LEU A 443 16.44 -2.44 -14.38
N SER A 444 16.59 -3.10 -15.50
CA SER A 444 15.55 -3.99 -16.06
C SER A 444 15.28 -5.24 -15.24
N ILE A 445 16.22 -5.68 -14.39
CA ILE A 445 16.06 -6.85 -13.53
C ILE A 445 16.70 -6.56 -12.16
N VAL A 446 15.89 -6.74 -11.10
CA VAL A 446 16.34 -6.68 -9.72
C VAL A 446 16.32 -8.09 -9.12
N ARG A 447 17.46 -8.51 -8.57
CA ARG A 447 17.59 -9.77 -7.85
C ARG A 447 18.54 -9.56 -6.66
N LEU A 448 17.99 -9.71 -5.47
CA LEU A 448 18.75 -9.61 -4.23
C LEU A 448 18.94 -11.02 -3.65
N PRO A 449 20.06 -11.31 -2.94
CA PRO A 449 20.39 -12.66 -2.49
C PRO A 449 19.30 -13.33 -1.62
N TRP A 450 18.53 -12.55 -0.88
CA TRP A 450 17.48 -13.02 0.02
C TRP A 450 16.08 -13.09 -0.64
N MET A 451 15.94 -12.65 -1.90
CA MET A 451 14.67 -12.74 -2.63
C MET A 451 14.45 -14.16 -3.17
N ALA A 452 13.22 -14.65 -3.08
CA ALA A 452 12.84 -15.95 -3.62
C ALA A 452 12.85 -16.02 -5.17
N GLY A 453 12.78 -14.88 -5.85
CA GLY A 453 12.75 -14.77 -7.30
C GLY A 453 13.25 -13.42 -7.79
N SER A 454 13.25 -13.20 -9.10
CA SER A 454 13.63 -11.93 -9.71
C SER A 454 12.44 -11.00 -9.86
N LEU A 455 12.71 -9.70 -9.92
CA LEU A 455 11.76 -8.64 -10.24
C LEU A 455 12.19 -8.01 -11.57
N GLY A 456 11.43 -8.25 -12.64
CA GLY A 456 11.56 -7.51 -13.90
C GLY A 456 11.01 -6.10 -13.71
N VAL A 457 11.71 -5.10 -14.21
CA VAL A 457 11.33 -3.68 -14.07
C VAL A 457 11.15 -3.06 -15.45
N ASP A 458 9.96 -2.53 -15.66
CA ASP A 458 9.62 -1.69 -16.81
C ASP A 458 9.53 -0.24 -16.34
N TRP A 459 10.57 0.52 -16.65
CA TRP A 459 10.63 1.94 -16.34
C TRP A 459 11.45 2.64 -17.42
N ALA A 460 10.83 3.02 -18.52
CA ALA A 460 11.24 3.90 -19.63
C ALA A 460 10.63 3.44 -20.95
#